data_c21c03f1c1d6fd7c173eb106eb774bfb
#
_entry.id   c21c03f1c1d6fd7c173eb106eb774bfb
#
_cell.length_a   1.000
_cell.length_b   1.000
_cell.length_c   1.000
_cell.angle_alpha   90.00
_cell.angle_beta   90.00
_cell.angle_gamma   90.00
#
_symmetry.space_group_name_H-M   'P 1'
#
loop_
_entity.id
_entity.type
_entity.pdbx_description
1 polymer ?
#
loop_
_entity_poly.entity_id
_entity_poly.type
_entity_poly.pdbx_seq_one_letter_code
_entity_poly.pdbx_strand_id
1 'polypeptide(L)'
;MAVLTPAEVRDVNVRYHDGAAAGYDAKWSIDFDPLARAQIRRKLESALGEPPPRFEHALELGAGTGYVSLNLMLEGLVTRTTASDISAGMLDALARNAERLELDVQTLVADAEELPLPDASFDLVIGHAILHHLPDPARALAECHRVLRPGGTVVFAGEPSRIGDRLAAFPKRAARASAPLWRRAIGAGPDDNRSPASGHDLEGLVDIRVFGAAELAALARAAGFDDVAVRGRELLANWFGWYSRGLECSAAPAQIPWAWRRFAARGYLALAQLDQRLFEGRLPADLFYNLSVCGRRP
;
A
#
# COMPACT_ATOMS: atom_id res chain seq x y z
N MET A 1 4.52 -25.27 7.81
CA MET A 1 3.59 -24.91 6.72
C MET A 1 4.25 -25.29 5.41
N ALA A 2 3.51 -25.92 4.48
CA ALA A 2 4.02 -26.16 3.12
C ALA A 2 4.33 -24.81 2.46
N VAL A 3 5.45 -24.74 1.75
CA VAL A 3 5.81 -23.54 0.97
C VAL A 3 4.92 -23.54 -0.26
N LEU A 4 4.12 -22.49 -0.43
CA LEU A 4 3.25 -22.33 -1.59
C LEU A 4 4.10 -22.15 -2.87
N THR A 5 3.65 -22.75 -3.95
CA THR A 5 4.23 -22.50 -5.29
C THR A 5 3.84 -21.10 -5.78
N PRO A 6 4.58 -20.51 -6.75
CA PRO A 6 4.21 -19.22 -7.35
C PRO A 6 2.77 -19.18 -7.87
N ALA A 7 2.27 -20.26 -8.47
CA ALA A 7 0.88 -20.35 -8.95
C ALA A 7 -0.13 -20.32 -7.81
N GLU A 8 0.13 -21.06 -6.72
CA GLU A 8 -0.74 -21.05 -5.54
C GLU A 8 -0.75 -19.69 -4.85
N VAL A 9 0.40 -18.98 -4.80
CA VAL A 9 0.46 -17.60 -4.27
C VAL A 9 -0.42 -16.67 -5.08
N ARG A 10 -0.37 -16.74 -6.42
CA ARG A 10 -1.23 -15.92 -7.29
C ARG A 10 -2.72 -16.27 -7.09
N ASP A 11 -3.08 -17.54 -7.02
CA ASP A 11 -4.47 -17.96 -6.78
C ASP A 11 -4.99 -17.44 -5.44
N VAL A 12 -4.20 -17.55 -4.39
CA VAL A 12 -4.55 -17.00 -3.05
C VAL A 12 -4.76 -15.50 -3.11
N ASN A 13 -3.86 -14.75 -3.80
CA ASN A 13 -4.00 -13.31 -3.96
C ASN A 13 -5.28 -12.94 -4.70
N VAL A 14 -5.58 -13.57 -5.84
CA VAL A 14 -6.83 -13.34 -6.58
C VAL A 14 -8.04 -13.57 -5.69
N ARG A 15 -8.13 -14.74 -5.06
CA ARG A 15 -9.29 -15.11 -4.21
C ARG A 15 -9.47 -14.18 -3.02
N TYR A 16 -8.38 -13.78 -2.38
CA TYR A 16 -8.43 -12.85 -1.25
C TYR A 16 -8.93 -11.48 -1.68
N HIS A 17 -8.34 -10.91 -2.73
CA HIS A 17 -8.66 -9.56 -3.17
C HIS A 17 -10.05 -9.48 -3.82
N ASP A 18 -10.44 -10.46 -4.64
CA ASP A 18 -11.81 -10.54 -5.18
C ASP A 18 -12.86 -10.61 -4.06
N GLY A 19 -12.62 -11.43 -3.04
CA GLY A 19 -13.52 -11.54 -1.89
C GLY A 19 -13.57 -10.26 -1.01
N ALA A 20 -12.47 -9.51 -0.96
CA ALA A 20 -12.36 -8.29 -0.16
C ALA A 20 -12.86 -7.03 -0.89
N ALA A 21 -12.94 -7.03 -2.22
CA ALA A 21 -13.12 -5.84 -3.06
C ALA A 21 -14.31 -4.96 -2.65
N ALA A 22 -15.46 -5.55 -2.33
CA ALA A 22 -16.68 -4.80 -1.98
C ALA A 22 -16.56 -3.98 -0.67
N GLY A 23 -15.72 -4.41 0.26
CA GLY A 23 -15.52 -3.74 1.55
C GLY A 23 -14.13 -3.13 1.73
N TYR A 24 -13.31 -3.16 0.69
CA TYR A 24 -11.88 -2.83 0.79
C TYR A 24 -11.63 -1.38 1.22
N ASP A 25 -12.31 -0.43 0.59
CA ASP A 25 -12.17 1.00 0.90
C ASP A 25 -12.56 1.30 2.35
N ALA A 26 -13.66 0.71 2.83
CA ALA A 26 -14.10 0.87 4.22
C ALA A 26 -13.12 0.21 5.20
N LYS A 27 -12.60 -0.99 4.86
CA LYS A 27 -11.62 -1.72 5.67
C LYS A 27 -10.33 -0.92 5.83
N TRP A 28 -9.84 -0.27 4.78
CA TRP A 28 -8.55 0.41 4.76
C TRP A 28 -8.65 1.94 4.85
N SER A 29 -9.88 2.47 5.03
CA SER A 29 -10.15 3.91 5.09
C SER A 29 -9.61 4.63 3.84
N ILE A 30 -9.82 4.02 2.67
CA ILE A 30 -9.47 4.61 1.38
C ILE A 30 -10.49 5.69 1.06
N ASP A 31 -10.02 6.87 0.73
CA ASP A 31 -10.82 8.02 0.37
C ASP A 31 -10.14 8.81 -0.75
N PHE A 32 -10.91 9.70 -1.39
CA PHE A 32 -10.49 10.56 -2.50
C PHE A 32 -10.73 12.04 -2.19
N ASP A 33 -10.91 12.36 -0.93
CA ASP A 33 -11.07 13.72 -0.43
C ASP A 33 -9.75 14.53 -0.51
N PRO A 34 -9.77 15.85 -0.29
CA PRO A 34 -8.55 16.66 -0.32
C PRO A 34 -7.45 16.19 0.63
N LEU A 35 -7.81 15.54 1.74
CA LEU A 35 -6.85 15.03 2.70
C LEU A 35 -6.12 13.78 2.17
N ALA A 36 -6.88 12.83 1.61
CA ALA A 36 -6.36 11.63 0.97
C ALA A 36 -5.41 11.98 -0.19
N ARG A 37 -5.83 12.92 -1.05
CA ARG A 37 -5.02 13.46 -2.14
C ARG A 37 -3.69 14.03 -1.64
N ALA A 38 -3.75 14.91 -0.64
CA ALA A 38 -2.55 15.48 -0.04
C ALA A 38 -1.62 14.41 0.59
N GLN A 39 -2.19 13.33 1.14
CA GLN A 39 -1.40 12.21 1.67
C GLN A 39 -0.67 11.46 0.57
N ILE A 40 -1.35 11.13 -0.54
CA ILE A 40 -0.73 10.43 -1.68
C ILE A 40 0.35 11.29 -2.32
N ARG A 41 0.08 12.58 -2.53
CA ARG A 41 1.10 13.52 -3.02
C ARG A 41 2.35 13.50 -2.13
N ARG A 42 2.19 13.58 -0.81
CA ARG A 42 3.31 13.52 0.15
C ARG A 42 4.03 12.17 0.13
N LYS A 43 3.30 11.06 -0.05
CA LYS A 43 3.93 9.73 -0.19
C LYS A 43 4.84 9.69 -1.41
N LEU A 44 4.36 10.17 -2.56
CA LEU A 44 5.14 10.25 -3.79
C LEU A 44 6.35 11.20 -3.62
N GLU A 45 6.13 12.42 -3.13
CA GLU A 45 7.18 13.41 -2.85
C GLU A 45 8.27 12.84 -1.93
N SER A 46 7.88 12.20 -0.84
CA SER A 46 8.85 11.59 0.07
C SER A 46 9.55 10.36 -0.53
N ALA A 47 8.90 9.57 -1.38
CA ALA A 47 9.56 8.47 -2.07
C ALA A 47 10.61 8.97 -3.07
N LEU A 48 10.32 10.05 -3.78
CA LEU A 48 11.25 10.71 -4.71
C LEU A 48 12.35 11.49 -3.98
N GLY A 49 12.03 12.08 -2.81
CA GLY A 49 12.92 12.99 -2.05
C GLY A 49 12.91 14.43 -2.54
N GLU A 50 12.05 14.74 -3.50
CA GLU A 50 11.85 16.05 -4.12
C GLU A 50 10.37 16.19 -4.54
N PRO A 51 9.87 17.41 -4.79
CA PRO A 51 8.54 17.61 -5.33
C PRO A 51 8.37 16.84 -6.65
N PRO A 52 7.29 16.05 -6.80
CA PRO A 52 7.09 15.25 -8.00
C PRO A 52 6.85 16.13 -9.23
N PRO A 53 7.45 15.80 -10.37
CA PRO A 53 7.06 16.39 -11.64
C PRO A 53 5.64 15.93 -12.01
N ARG A 54 5.07 16.52 -13.05
CA ARG A 54 3.87 15.97 -13.69
C ARG A 54 4.26 14.84 -14.60
N PHE A 55 3.46 13.76 -14.54
CA PHE A 55 3.60 12.60 -15.40
C PHE A 55 2.47 12.56 -16.42
N GLU A 56 2.80 12.18 -17.65
CA GLU A 56 1.81 12.10 -18.72
C GLU A 56 1.02 10.80 -18.67
N HIS A 57 1.72 9.68 -18.49
CA HIS A 57 1.11 8.36 -18.51
C HIS A 57 1.71 7.43 -17.45
N ALA A 58 0.96 7.21 -16.38
CA ALA A 58 1.35 6.29 -15.32
C ALA A 58 0.80 4.88 -15.53
N LEU A 59 1.58 3.88 -15.13
CA LEU A 59 1.12 2.52 -14.87
C LEU A 59 1.08 2.31 -13.34
N GLU A 60 -0.06 1.97 -12.79
CA GLU A 60 -0.15 1.47 -11.41
C GLU A 60 -0.21 -0.04 -11.42
N LEU A 61 0.69 -0.69 -10.67
CA LEU A 61 0.70 -2.13 -10.41
C LEU A 61 0.06 -2.43 -9.05
N GLY A 62 -0.82 -3.43 -9.00
CA GLY A 62 -1.60 -3.73 -7.80
C GLY A 62 -2.48 -2.56 -7.42
N ALA A 63 -3.22 -2.03 -8.40
CA ALA A 63 -3.98 -0.80 -8.25
C ALA A 63 -5.12 -0.91 -7.22
N GLY A 64 -5.57 -2.13 -6.90
CA GLY A 64 -6.66 -2.35 -5.97
C GLY A 64 -7.89 -1.54 -6.38
N THR A 65 -8.41 -0.74 -5.47
CA THR A 65 -9.58 0.12 -5.70
C THR A 65 -9.24 1.53 -6.23
N GLY A 66 -7.96 1.78 -6.60
CA GLY A 66 -7.49 3.04 -7.22
C GLY A 66 -6.98 4.08 -6.23
N TYR A 67 -6.60 3.68 -5.02
CA TYR A 67 -6.15 4.60 -3.98
C TYR A 67 -5.03 5.55 -4.42
N VAL A 68 -4.05 5.07 -5.16
CA VAL A 68 -2.91 5.91 -5.58
C VAL A 68 -3.21 6.64 -6.88
N SER A 69 -3.54 5.92 -7.95
CA SER A 69 -3.71 6.52 -9.27
C SER A 69 -4.82 7.57 -9.32
N LEU A 70 -6.01 7.28 -8.75
CA LEU A 70 -7.11 8.24 -8.78
C LEU A 70 -6.78 9.50 -7.99
N ASN A 71 -6.14 9.37 -6.82
CA ASN A 71 -5.69 10.52 -6.04
C ASN A 71 -4.61 11.35 -6.77
N LEU A 72 -3.67 10.71 -7.49
CA LEU A 72 -2.66 11.42 -8.28
C LEU A 72 -3.26 12.16 -9.48
N MET A 73 -4.28 11.57 -10.13
CA MET A 73 -5.02 12.22 -11.20
C MET A 73 -5.81 13.43 -10.68
N LEU A 74 -6.50 13.30 -9.54
CA LEU A 74 -7.23 14.40 -8.89
C LEU A 74 -6.31 15.55 -8.44
N GLU A 75 -5.05 15.24 -8.09
CA GLU A 75 -4.01 16.26 -7.80
C GLU A 75 -3.39 16.88 -9.07
N GLY A 76 -3.73 16.38 -10.26
CA GLY A 76 -3.16 16.83 -11.52
C GLY A 76 -1.68 16.48 -11.68
N LEU A 77 -1.18 15.50 -10.92
CA LEU A 77 0.19 14.99 -11.02
C LEU A 77 0.34 13.94 -12.11
N VAL A 78 -0.74 13.24 -12.46
CA VAL A 78 -0.81 12.25 -13.53
C VAL A 78 -1.95 12.63 -14.47
N THR A 79 -1.69 12.63 -15.77
CA THR A 79 -2.71 12.98 -16.80
C THR A 79 -3.54 11.77 -17.20
N ARG A 80 -2.88 10.61 -17.42
CA ARG A 80 -3.51 9.35 -17.83
C ARG A 80 -2.96 8.21 -16.99
N THR A 81 -3.83 7.25 -16.66
CA THR A 81 -3.44 6.07 -15.90
C THR A 81 -3.91 4.80 -16.59
N THR A 82 -3.02 3.81 -16.65
CA THR A 82 -3.35 2.41 -16.80
C THR A 82 -3.21 1.75 -15.43
N ALA A 83 -4.32 1.24 -14.89
CA ALA A 83 -4.36 0.59 -13.59
C ALA A 83 -4.38 -0.93 -13.77
N SER A 84 -3.37 -1.63 -13.26
CA SER A 84 -3.24 -3.07 -13.38
C SER A 84 -3.37 -3.75 -12.03
N ASP A 85 -4.13 -4.83 -11.98
CA ASP A 85 -4.27 -5.71 -10.82
C ASP A 85 -4.49 -7.15 -11.27
N ILE A 86 -4.13 -8.12 -10.44
CA ILE A 86 -4.41 -9.53 -10.71
C ILE A 86 -5.86 -9.89 -10.40
N SER A 87 -6.56 -9.09 -9.58
CA SER A 87 -7.94 -9.24 -9.16
C SER A 87 -8.87 -8.41 -10.05
N ALA A 88 -9.74 -9.08 -10.80
CA ALA A 88 -10.78 -8.41 -11.57
C ALA A 88 -11.78 -7.68 -10.66
N GLY A 89 -12.10 -8.24 -9.48
CA GLY A 89 -13.01 -7.61 -8.53
C GLY A 89 -12.48 -6.28 -7.98
N MET A 90 -11.17 -6.15 -7.79
CA MET A 90 -10.54 -4.87 -7.41
C MET A 90 -10.65 -3.84 -8.53
N LEU A 91 -10.37 -4.24 -9.77
CA LEU A 91 -10.48 -3.33 -10.92
C LEU A 91 -11.93 -2.90 -11.19
N ASP A 92 -12.92 -3.75 -10.95
CA ASP A 92 -14.33 -3.37 -10.99
C ASP A 92 -14.66 -2.31 -9.91
N ALA A 93 -14.09 -2.42 -8.72
CA ALA A 93 -14.25 -1.42 -7.68
C ALA A 93 -13.54 -0.10 -8.05
N LEU A 94 -12.34 -0.19 -8.64
CA LEU A 94 -11.61 0.96 -9.17
C LEU A 94 -12.42 1.68 -10.26
N ALA A 95 -12.98 0.94 -11.20
CA ALA A 95 -13.78 1.51 -12.27
C ALA A 95 -15.00 2.28 -11.74
N ARG A 96 -15.71 1.73 -10.73
CA ARG A 96 -16.79 2.44 -10.04
C ARG A 96 -16.32 3.71 -9.33
N ASN A 97 -15.14 3.67 -8.69
CA ASN A 97 -14.56 4.84 -8.06
C ASN A 97 -14.19 5.91 -9.09
N ALA A 98 -13.58 5.51 -10.21
CA ALA A 98 -13.19 6.41 -11.31
C ALA A 98 -14.42 7.08 -11.94
N GLU A 99 -15.49 6.31 -12.22
CA GLU A 99 -16.76 6.84 -12.73
C GLU A 99 -17.35 7.89 -11.78
N ARG A 100 -17.42 7.60 -10.48
CA ARG A 100 -17.91 8.53 -9.45
C ARG A 100 -17.09 9.82 -9.37
N LEU A 101 -15.80 9.76 -9.70
CA LEU A 101 -14.86 10.87 -9.67
C LEU A 101 -14.70 11.56 -11.04
N GLU A 102 -15.45 11.11 -12.04
CA GLU A 102 -15.38 11.61 -13.42
C GLU A 102 -13.96 11.52 -14.03
N LEU A 103 -13.25 10.44 -13.70
CA LEU A 103 -11.90 10.16 -14.20
C LEU A 103 -11.93 9.05 -15.25
N ASP A 104 -11.18 9.22 -16.34
CA ASP A 104 -10.96 8.21 -17.36
C ASP A 104 -9.70 7.41 -17.05
N VAL A 105 -9.87 6.12 -16.73
CA VAL A 105 -8.79 5.20 -16.35
C VAL A 105 -8.90 3.91 -17.13
N GLN A 106 -7.81 3.48 -17.74
CA GLN A 106 -7.73 2.17 -18.36
C GLN A 106 -7.43 1.12 -17.30
N THR A 107 -8.24 0.07 -17.23
CA THR A 107 -8.02 -1.07 -16.33
C THR A 107 -7.47 -2.26 -17.09
N LEU A 108 -6.56 -3.03 -16.47
CA LEU A 108 -5.91 -4.19 -17.05
C LEU A 108 -5.75 -5.31 -16.02
N VAL A 109 -6.44 -6.43 -16.22
CA VAL A 109 -6.17 -7.63 -15.40
C VAL A 109 -4.87 -8.25 -15.88
N ALA A 110 -3.82 -8.20 -15.05
CA ALA A 110 -2.50 -8.72 -15.41
C ALA A 110 -1.68 -9.13 -14.17
N ASP A 111 -0.79 -10.10 -14.39
CA ASP A 111 0.29 -10.41 -13.45
C ASP A 111 1.40 -9.36 -13.58
N ALA A 112 1.81 -8.76 -12.45
CA ALA A 112 2.90 -7.78 -12.43
C ALA A 112 4.25 -8.36 -12.89
N GLU A 113 4.40 -9.68 -12.85
CA GLU A 113 5.61 -10.39 -13.30
C GLU A 113 5.61 -10.68 -14.82
N GLU A 114 4.48 -10.40 -15.54
CA GLU A 114 4.35 -10.61 -16.99
C GLU A 114 3.28 -9.67 -17.56
N LEU A 115 3.68 -8.44 -17.88
CA LEU A 115 2.76 -7.39 -18.33
C LEU A 115 2.51 -7.48 -19.84
N PRO A 116 1.25 -7.61 -20.30
CA PRO A 116 0.90 -7.58 -21.72
C PRO A 116 0.88 -6.15 -22.27
N LEU A 117 1.94 -5.39 -21.98
CA LEU A 117 2.07 -3.99 -22.33
C LEU A 117 3.33 -3.76 -23.16
N PRO A 118 3.31 -2.84 -24.13
CA PRO A 118 4.46 -2.57 -24.97
C PRO A 118 5.60 -1.90 -24.18
N ASP A 119 6.82 -2.06 -24.70
CA ASP A 119 8.02 -1.42 -24.16
C ASP A 119 7.91 0.11 -24.22
N ALA A 120 8.57 0.79 -23.29
CA ALA A 120 8.77 2.24 -23.29
C ALA A 120 7.46 3.06 -23.47
N SER A 121 6.38 2.67 -22.77
CA SER A 121 5.04 3.26 -22.92
C SER A 121 4.67 4.24 -21.82
N PHE A 122 5.33 4.16 -20.66
CA PHE A 122 5.00 4.92 -19.47
C PHE A 122 6.16 5.81 -19.03
N ASP A 123 5.87 6.93 -18.40
CA ASP A 123 6.85 7.79 -17.75
C ASP A 123 6.87 7.65 -16.22
N LEU A 124 5.84 7.02 -15.66
CA LEU A 124 5.79 6.59 -14.27
C LEU A 124 5.28 5.15 -14.17
N VAL A 125 5.97 4.31 -13.41
CA VAL A 125 5.40 3.06 -12.87
C VAL A 125 5.34 3.20 -11.36
N ILE A 126 4.16 2.99 -10.78
CA ILE A 126 3.94 3.12 -9.34
C ILE A 126 3.21 1.90 -8.80
N GLY A 127 3.52 1.52 -7.55
CA GLY A 127 2.80 0.51 -6.80
C GLY A 127 2.78 0.84 -5.32
N HIS A 128 1.74 0.42 -4.63
CA HIS A 128 1.60 0.64 -3.18
C HIS A 128 1.24 -0.66 -2.50
N ALA A 129 2.13 -1.14 -1.62
CA ALA A 129 1.94 -2.37 -0.86
C ALA A 129 1.69 -3.59 -1.78
N ILE A 130 2.54 -3.80 -2.77
CA ILE A 130 2.39 -4.88 -3.75
C ILE A 130 3.59 -5.83 -3.81
N LEU A 131 4.83 -5.34 -3.75
CA LEU A 131 6.01 -6.20 -3.98
C LEU A 131 6.10 -7.37 -3.00
N HIS A 132 5.61 -7.20 -1.79
CA HIS A 132 5.62 -8.25 -0.76
C HIS A 132 4.58 -9.36 -1.01
N HIS A 133 3.64 -9.17 -1.92
CA HIS A 133 2.70 -10.20 -2.37
C HIS A 133 3.21 -11.01 -3.57
N LEU A 134 4.26 -10.53 -4.25
CA LEU A 134 4.74 -11.15 -5.49
C LEU A 134 5.65 -12.33 -5.22
N PRO A 135 5.46 -13.47 -5.91
CA PRO A 135 6.41 -14.59 -5.91
C PRO A 135 7.81 -14.16 -6.34
N ASP A 136 7.93 -13.36 -7.39
CA ASP A 136 9.21 -12.88 -7.93
C ASP A 136 9.20 -11.35 -8.15
N PRO A 137 9.51 -10.53 -7.13
CA PRO A 137 9.59 -9.08 -7.26
C PRO A 137 10.71 -8.62 -8.19
N ALA A 138 11.75 -9.43 -8.43
CA ALA A 138 12.82 -9.09 -9.36
C ALA A 138 12.30 -9.11 -10.80
N ARG A 139 11.47 -10.11 -11.15
CA ARG A 139 10.81 -10.19 -12.45
C ARG A 139 9.83 -9.03 -12.66
N ALA A 140 9.05 -8.68 -11.64
CA ALA A 140 8.15 -7.53 -11.70
C ALA A 140 8.91 -6.21 -11.92
N LEU A 141 10.04 -6.00 -11.24
CA LEU A 141 10.88 -4.82 -11.44
C LEU A 141 11.52 -4.79 -12.84
N ALA A 142 11.89 -5.95 -13.41
CA ALA A 142 12.36 -6.03 -14.79
C ALA A 142 11.26 -5.65 -15.79
N GLU A 143 10.01 -6.08 -15.57
CA GLU A 143 8.85 -5.64 -16.37
C GLU A 143 8.60 -4.14 -16.23
N CYS A 144 8.71 -3.58 -15.02
CA CYS A 144 8.63 -2.13 -14.79
C CYS A 144 9.68 -1.39 -15.62
N HIS A 145 10.91 -1.88 -15.61
CA HIS A 145 11.99 -1.30 -16.40
C HIS A 145 11.69 -1.37 -17.90
N ARG A 146 11.18 -2.50 -18.40
CA ARG A 146 10.83 -2.70 -19.81
C ARG A 146 9.76 -1.73 -20.29
N VAL A 147 8.68 -1.54 -19.51
CA VAL A 147 7.54 -0.72 -19.91
C VAL A 147 7.76 0.79 -19.71
N LEU A 148 8.68 1.20 -18.84
CA LEU A 148 9.05 2.60 -18.66
C LEU A 148 9.81 3.12 -19.89
N ARG A 149 9.61 4.39 -20.23
CA ARG A 149 10.43 5.12 -21.22
C ARG A 149 11.82 5.41 -20.62
N PRO A 150 12.87 5.60 -21.45
CA PRO A 150 14.12 6.19 -20.98
C PRO A 150 13.85 7.50 -20.22
N GLY A 151 14.47 7.70 -19.06
CA GLY A 151 14.19 8.80 -18.14
C GLY A 151 12.95 8.62 -17.26
N GLY A 152 12.16 7.57 -17.49
CA GLY A 152 10.96 7.27 -16.68
C GLY A 152 11.28 6.84 -15.25
N THR A 153 10.34 7.00 -14.37
CA THR A 153 10.49 6.82 -12.91
C THR A 153 9.71 5.60 -12.44
N VAL A 154 10.33 4.77 -11.60
CA VAL A 154 9.65 3.72 -10.84
C VAL A 154 9.54 4.13 -9.37
N VAL A 155 8.37 3.87 -8.75
CA VAL A 155 8.13 4.11 -7.33
C VAL A 155 7.29 2.98 -6.74
N PHE A 156 7.82 2.31 -5.71
CA PHE A 156 7.02 1.43 -4.86
C PHE A 156 7.03 1.96 -3.44
N ALA A 157 5.88 1.99 -2.78
CA ALA A 157 5.72 2.48 -1.42
C ALA A 157 4.85 1.52 -0.58
N GLY A 158 4.98 1.61 0.74
CA GLY A 158 4.18 0.76 1.63
C GLY A 158 4.69 -0.67 1.79
N GLU A 159 5.93 -0.94 1.39
CA GLU A 159 6.51 -2.27 1.52
C GLU A 159 6.97 -2.52 2.96
N PRO A 160 6.59 -3.66 3.60
CA PRO A 160 6.92 -3.92 5.00
C PRO A 160 8.42 -4.17 5.17
N SER A 161 9.04 -3.44 6.10
CA SER A 161 10.44 -3.70 6.46
C SER A 161 10.53 -4.84 7.47
N ARG A 162 11.62 -5.61 7.39
CA ARG A 162 11.90 -6.75 8.29
C ARG A 162 12.03 -6.33 9.75
N ILE A 163 12.68 -5.23 10.02
CA ILE A 163 12.85 -4.70 11.38
C ILE A 163 11.57 -4.02 11.85
N GLY A 164 10.97 -3.18 11.01
CA GLY A 164 9.72 -2.48 11.31
C GLY A 164 8.57 -3.44 11.61
N ASP A 165 8.45 -4.56 10.89
CA ASP A 165 7.43 -5.59 11.18
C ASP A 165 7.65 -6.25 12.55
N ARG A 166 8.90 -6.58 12.89
CA ARG A 166 9.23 -7.09 14.24
C ARG A 166 8.88 -6.09 15.34
N LEU A 167 9.16 -4.81 15.11
CA LEU A 167 8.83 -3.73 16.05
C LEU A 167 7.32 -3.51 16.15
N ALA A 168 6.56 -3.66 15.07
CA ALA A 168 5.11 -3.57 15.05
C ALA A 168 4.41 -4.63 15.92
N ALA A 169 5.11 -5.70 16.29
CA ALA A 169 4.60 -6.68 17.25
C ALA A 169 4.30 -6.07 18.63
N PHE A 170 5.02 -5.02 19.05
CA PHE A 170 4.77 -4.35 20.34
C PHE A 170 3.41 -3.65 20.38
N PRO A 171 3.09 -2.70 19.49
CA PRO A 171 1.77 -2.06 19.50
C PRO A 171 0.63 -3.06 19.23
N LYS A 172 0.83 -4.07 18.39
CA LYS A 172 -0.15 -5.14 18.14
C LYS A 172 -0.46 -5.93 19.45
N ARG A 173 0.57 -6.27 20.24
CA ARG A 173 0.40 -6.95 21.54
C ARG A 173 -0.27 -6.03 22.58
N ALA A 174 0.17 -4.79 22.66
CA ALA A 174 -0.44 -3.80 23.56
C ALA A 174 -1.92 -3.59 23.25
N ALA A 175 -2.31 -3.51 21.99
CA ALA A 175 -3.71 -3.42 21.57
C ALA A 175 -4.53 -4.62 22.04
N ARG A 176 -4.02 -5.84 21.84
CA ARG A 176 -4.69 -7.07 22.29
C ARG A 176 -4.88 -7.09 23.81
N ALA A 177 -3.87 -6.68 24.58
CA ALA A 177 -3.94 -6.64 26.04
C ALA A 177 -4.92 -5.59 26.56
N SER A 178 -5.00 -4.42 25.91
CA SER A 178 -5.88 -3.32 26.33
C SER A 178 -7.28 -3.35 25.72
N ALA A 179 -7.51 -4.18 24.69
CA ALA A 179 -8.80 -4.27 23.99
C ALA A 179 -10.02 -4.52 24.90
N PRO A 180 -9.98 -5.41 25.93
CA PRO A 180 -11.14 -5.61 26.80
C PRO A 180 -11.50 -4.33 27.59
N LEU A 181 -10.50 -3.62 28.09
CA LEU A 181 -10.70 -2.36 28.83
C LEU A 181 -11.24 -1.26 27.91
N TRP A 182 -10.65 -1.15 26.71
CA TRP A 182 -11.09 -0.17 25.72
C TRP A 182 -12.54 -0.41 25.28
N ARG A 183 -12.93 -1.66 24.96
CA ARG A 183 -14.31 -2.01 24.61
C ARG A 183 -15.28 -1.63 25.74
N ARG A 184 -14.92 -1.92 26.99
CA ARG A 184 -15.72 -1.51 28.15
C ARG A 184 -15.90 0.00 28.22
N ALA A 185 -14.82 0.77 27.96
CA ALA A 185 -14.86 2.23 27.99
C ALA A 185 -15.74 2.84 26.91
N ILE A 186 -15.85 2.21 25.72
CA ILE A 186 -16.72 2.69 24.64
C ILE A 186 -18.11 2.03 24.63
N GLY A 187 -18.38 1.12 25.56
CA GLY A 187 -19.67 0.40 25.62
C GLY A 187 -19.86 -0.64 24.52
N ALA A 188 -18.77 -1.18 23.95
CA ALA A 188 -18.82 -2.17 22.89
C ALA A 188 -18.59 -3.60 23.40
N GLY A 189 -19.28 -4.57 22.78
CA GLY A 189 -19.00 -6.00 22.93
C GLY A 189 -17.83 -6.47 22.07
N PRO A 190 -17.35 -7.72 22.26
CA PRO A 190 -16.45 -8.36 21.34
C PRO A 190 -17.11 -8.50 19.96
N ASP A 191 -16.29 -8.54 18.90
CA ASP A 191 -16.81 -8.85 17.57
C ASP A 191 -17.00 -10.37 17.44
N ASP A 192 -18.21 -10.83 17.70
CA ASP A 192 -18.59 -12.24 17.59
C ASP A 192 -18.80 -12.70 16.13
N ASN A 193 -18.84 -11.77 15.16
CA ASN A 193 -19.01 -12.03 13.74
C ASN A 193 -17.69 -12.33 13.01
N ARG A 194 -16.62 -12.62 13.70
CA ARG A 194 -15.41 -13.18 13.11
C ARG A 194 -15.67 -14.61 12.64
N SER A 195 -16.41 -14.70 11.54
CA SER A 195 -16.55 -16.00 10.85
C SER A 195 -15.18 -16.42 10.30
N PRO A 196 -14.75 -17.68 10.50
CA PRO A 196 -13.57 -18.23 9.85
C PRO A 196 -13.62 -18.12 8.31
N ALA A 197 -14.80 -17.94 7.74
CA ALA A 197 -15.03 -17.78 6.30
C ALA A 197 -14.76 -16.34 5.77
N SER A 198 -14.48 -15.37 6.61
CA SER A 198 -14.22 -13.99 6.19
C SER A 198 -12.74 -13.77 5.92
N GLY A 199 -12.17 -14.24 4.81
CA GLY A 199 -10.88 -13.81 4.24
C GLY A 199 -9.65 -13.70 5.16
N HIS A 200 -9.83 -13.72 6.49
CA HIS A 200 -8.76 -13.62 7.48
C HIS A 200 -7.76 -14.78 7.44
N ASP A 201 -8.21 -15.96 7.07
CA ASP A 201 -7.31 -17.13 6.92
C ASP A 201 -6.41 -16.97 5.69
N LEU A 202 -6.87 -16.22 4.68
CA LEU A 202 -6.09 -15.92 3.49
C LEU A 202 -5.17 -14.71 3.68
N GLU A 203 -5.54 -13.71 4.52
CA GLU A 203 -4.75 -12.49 4.76
C GLU A 203 -3.32 -12.81 5.23
N GLY A 204 -3.15 -13.84 6.06
CA GLY A 204 -1.83 -14.31 6.51
C GLY A 204 -1.05 -15.09 5.46
N LEU A 205 -1.66 -15.42 4.32
CA LEU A 205 -1.04 -16.16 3.23
C LEU A 205 -0.66 -15.26 2.05
N VAL A 206 -1.21 -14.03 1.96
CA VAL A 206 -0.88 -13.08 0.89
C VAL A 206 0.39 -12.28 1.19
N ASP A 207 0.69 -12.02 2.46
CA ASP A 207 1.91 -11.31 2.89
C ASP A 207 3.08 -12.31 2.98
N ILE A 208 3.67 -12.64 1.85
CA ILE A 208 4.69 -13.71 1.77
C ILE A 208 6.10 -13.23 2.08
N ARG A 209 6.33 -11.91 2.18
CA ARG A 209 7.68 -11.34 2.23
C ARG A 209 7.73 -10.05 3.05
N VAL A 210 8.89 -9.84 3.69
CA VAL A 210 9.31 -8.54 4.26
C VAL A 210 10.68 -8.21 3.73
N PHE A 211 10.97 -6.94 3.50
CA PHE A 211 12.20 -6.49 2.85
C PHE A 211 13.20 -5.87 3.83
N GLY A 212 14.49 -5.91 3.47
CA GLY A 212 15.49 -4.97 3.95
C GLY A 212 15.65 -3.81 2.97
N ALA A 213 15.99 -2.62 3.45
CA ALA A 213 16.21 -1.46 2.57
C ALA A 213 17.32 -1.72 1.54
N ALA A 214 18.43 -2.36 1.95
CA ALA A 214 19.51 -2.75 1.06
C ALA A 214 19.07 -3.80 0.02
N GLU A 215 18.18 -4.73 0.39
CA GLU A 215 17.62 -5.74 -0.49
C GLU A 215 16.75 -5.10 -1.59
N LEU A 216 15.82 -4.21 -1.22
CA LEU A 216 14.99 -3.47 -2.19
C LEU A 216 15.85 -2.64 -3.15
N ALA A 217 16.88 -1.97 -2.64
CA ALA A 217 17.81 -1.22 -3.49
C ALA A 217 18.58 -2.12 -4.47
N ALA A 218 19.01 -3.30 -4.00
CA ALA A 218 19.70 -4.27 -4.84
C ALA A 218 18.80 -4.83 -5.94
N LEU A 219 17.54 -5.17 -5.62
CA LEU A 219 16.54 -5.64 -6.59
C LEU A 219 16.30 -4.60 -7.69
N ALA A 220 16.10 -3.32 -7.30
CA ALA A 220 15.87 -2.25 -8.27
C ALA A 220 17.09 -2.02 -9.18
N ARG A 221 18.32 -2.00 -8.61
CA ARG A 221 19.54 -1.89 -9.41
C ARG A 221 19.77 -3.08 -10.35
N ALA A 222 19.49 -4.29 -9.87
CA ALA A 222 19.60 -5.50 -10.69
C ALA A 222 18.61 -5.50 -11.87
N ALA A 223 17.46 -4.83 -11.72
CA ALA A 223 16.51 -4.62 -12.82
C ALA A 223 16.94 -3.53 -13.82
N GLY A 224 18.06 -2.84 -13.57
CA GLY A 224 18.62 -1.84 -14.49
C GLY A 224 18.26 -0.38 -14.14
N PHE A 225 17.70 -0.12 -12.97
CA PHE A 225 17.39 1.25 -12.53
C PHE A 225 18.62 1.97 -11.98
N ASP A 226 18.79 3.24 -12.38
CA ASP A 226 19.73 4.19 -11.82
C ASP A 226 19.06 5.08 -10.75
N ASP A 227 19.85 5.90 -10.04
CA ASP A 227 19.40 6.83 -8.98
C ASP A 227 18.52 6.15 -7.91
N VAL A 228 18.79 4.88 -7.62
CA VAL A 228 17.98 4.08 -6.72
C VAL A 228 18.12 4.60 -5.28
N ALA A 229 17.00 5.00 -4.70
CA ALA A 229 16.89 5.40 -3.31
C ALA A 229 15.79 4.60 -2.58
N VAL A 230 16.12 4.19 -1.33
CA VAL A 230 15.13 3.55 -0.42
C VAL A 230 14.97 4.42 0.81
N ARG A 231 13.72 4.71 1.17
CA ARG A 231 13.36 5.56 2.31
C ARG A 231 12.37 4.87 3.21
N GLY A 232 12.54 5.03 4.52
CA GLY A 232 11.59 4.57 5.54
C GLY A 232 10.64 5.69 5.94
N ARG A 233 9.39 5.32 6.24
CA ARG A 233 8.32 6.27 6.55
C ARG A 233 7.45 5.80 7.70
N GLU A 234 6.91 6.79 8.43
CA GLU A 234 5.84 6.57 9.40
C GLU A 234 6.25 5.61 10.53
N LEU A 235 7.15 6.04 11.41
CA LEU A 235 7.58 5.25 12.57
C LEU A 235 6.51 5.25 13.68
N LEU A 236 6.30 6.42 14.31
CA LEU A 236 5.33 6.58 15.40
C LEU A 236 3.90 6.51 14.90
N ALA A 237 3.63 7.09 13.75
CA ALA A 237 2.31 7.04 13.13
C ALA A 237 1.88 5.59 12.87
N ASN A 238 2.79 4.77 12.36
CA ASN A 238 2.51 3.37 12.10
C ASN A 238 2.28 2.56 13.39
N TRP A 239 3.10 2.80 14.43
CA TRP A 239 2.89 2.16 15.73
C TRP A 239 1.55 2.51 16.35
N PHE A 240 1.15 3.79 16.28
CA PHE A 240 -0.15 4.25 16.73
C PHE A 240 -1.27 3.66 15.86
N GLY A 241 -1.07 3.59 14.55
CA GLY A 241 -1.99 2.97 13.60
C GLY A 241 -2.24 1.50 13.92
N TRP A 242 -1.19 0.71 14.12
CA TRP A 242 -1.32 -0.70 14.52
C TRP A 242 -2.02 -0.88 15.86
N TYR A 243 -1.72 0.01 16.84
CA TYR A 243 -2.40 -0.01 18.13
C TYR A 243 -3.89 0.30 17.99
N SER A 244 -4.22 1.42 17.35
CA SER A 244 -5.62 1.88 17.17
C SER A 244 -6.44 0.87 16.38
N ARG A 245 -5.88 0.38 15.27
CA ARG A 245 -6.54 -0.64 14.44
C ARG A 245 -6.71 -1.97 15.19
N GLY A 246 -5.71 -2.38 15.99
CA GLY A 246 -5.83 -3.58 16.83
C GLY A 246 -6.98 -3.48 17.85
N LEU A 247 -7.25 -2.28 18.37
CA LEU A 247 -8.41 -2.01 19.22
C LEU A 247 -9.71 -2.08 18.39
N GLU A 248 -9.78 -1.36 17.28
CA GLU A 248 -10.95 -1.31 16.40
C GLU A 248 -11.34 -2.70 15.89
N CYS A 249 -10.36 -3.51 15.47
CA CYS A 249 -10.61 -4.89 15.08
C CYS A 249 -11.11 -5.79 16.23
N SER A 250 -11.11 -5.35 17.48
CA SER A 250 -11.61 -6.13 18.61
C SER A 250 -13.11 -5.96 18.87
N ALA A 251 -13.76 -5.01 18.21
CA ALA A 251 -15.19 -4.67 18.38
C ALA A 251 -15.91 -4.63 17.04
N ALA A 252 -17.22 -4.85 17.04
CA ALA A 252 -18.03 -4.72 15.83
C ALA A 252 -17.94 -3.29 15.27
N PRO A 253 -17.75 -3.09 13.95
CA PRO A 253 -17.53 -1.77 13.34
C PRO A 253 -18.61 -0.74 13.66
N ALA A 254 -19.88 -1.18 13.79
CA ALA A 254 -21.02 -0.33 14.11
C ALA A 254 -20.98 0.22 15.54
N GLN A 255 -20.26 -0.43 16.46
CA GLN A 255 -20.15 -0.04 17.86
C GLN A 255 -18.98 0.92 18.13
N ILE A 256 -18.10 1.16 17.14
CA ILE A 256 -16.96 2.06 17.30
C ILE A 256 -17.44 3.51 17.19
N PRO A 257 -17.32 4.32 18.27
CA PRO A 257 -17.77 5.71 18.25
C PRO A 257 -17.05 6.54 17.19
N TRP A 258 -17.78 7.41 16.52
CA TRP A 258 -17.18 8.34 15.54
C TRP A 258 -16.09 9.23 16.17
N ALA A 259 -16.24 9.62 17.44
CA ALA A 259 -15.22 10.36 18.17
C ALA A 259 -13.89 9.61 18.27
N TRP A 260 -13.91 8.28 18.45
CA TRP A 260 -12.71 7.44 18.43
C TRP A 260 -12.07 7.42 17.04
N ARG A 261 -12.85 7.16 15.99
CA ARG A 261 -12.34 7.14 14.61
C ARG A 261 -11.63 8.44 14.24
N ARG A 262 -12.27 9.57 14.62
CA ARG A 262 -11.66 10.89 14.42
C ARG A 262 -10.38 11.09 15.24
N PHE A 263 -10.33 10.60 16.48
CA PHE A 263 -9.13 10.63 17.31
C PHE A 263 -8.01 9.80 16.69
N ALA A 264 -8.29 8.58 16.26
CA ALA A 264 -7.33 7.69 15.60
C ALA A 264 -6.78 8.31 14.30
N ALA A 265 -7.65 8.83 13.44
CA ALA A 265 -7.24 9.48 12.20
C ALA A 265 -6.37 10.74 12.46
N ARG A 266 -6.79 11.64 13.36
CA ARG A 266 -6.04 12.85 13.68
C ARG A 266 -4.71 12.53 14.38
N GLY A 267 -4.70 11.56 15.29
CA GLY A 267 -3.51 11.11 15.98
C GLY A 267 -2.46 10.56 15.00
N TYR A 268 -2.91 9.70 14.08
CA TYR A 268 -2.06 9.17 13.01
C TYR A 268 -1.43 10.30 12.17
N LEU A 269 -2.24 11.25 11.71
CA LEU A 269 -1.76 12.37 10.90
C LEU A 269 -0.78 13.28 11.65
N ALA A 270 -1.05 13.59 12.91
CA ALA A 270 -0.15 14.39 13.74
C ALA A 270 1.19 13.68 13.95
N LEU A 271 1.17 12.38 14.22
CA LEU A 271 2.38 11.58 14.37
C LEU A 271 3.14 11.42 13.05
N ALA A 272 2.44 11.27 11.91
CA ALA A 272 3.09 11.24 10.60
C ALA A 272 3.82 12.55 10.27
N GLN A 273 3.25 13.70 10.66
CA GLN A 273 3.94 14.99 10.53
C GLN A 273 5.17 15.08 11.45
N LEU A 274 5.08 14.51 12.65
CA LEU A 274 6.20 14.46 13.59
C LEU A 274 7.30 13.55 13.05
N ASP A 275 6.96 12.37 12.54
CA ASP A 275 7.89 11.43 11.93
C ASP A 275 8.66 12.06 10.79
N GLN A 276 7.96 12.75 9.89
CA GLN A 276 8.57 13.46 8.77
C GLN A 276 9.59 14.53 9.23
N ARG A 277 9.28 15.26 10.30
CA ARG A 277 10.14 16.33 10.80
C ARG A 277 11.36 15.83 11.57
N LEU A 278 11.21 14.74 12.32
CA LEU A 278 12.22 14.33 13.30
C LEU A 278 12.98 13.07 12.92
N PHE A 279 12.36 12.13 12.19
CA PHE A 279 12.91 10.78 12.02
C PHE A 279 13.15 10.40 10.56
N GLU A 280 12.24 10.77 9.63
CA GLU A 280 12.40 10.42 8.23
C GLU A 280 13.65 11.08 7.64
N GLY A 281 14.45 10.30 6.91
CA GLY A 281 15.74 10.73 6.37
C GLY A 281 16.88 10.85 7.37
N ARG A 282 16.62 10.70 8.70
CA ARG A 282 17.65 10.76 9.75
C ARG A 282 17.93 9.41 10.41
N LEU A 283 16.91 8.57 10.48
CA LEU A 283 17.06 7.20 10.99
C LEU A 283 17.22 6.21 9.84
N PRO A 284 17.86 5.06 10.08
CA PRO A 284 17.92 3.98 9.10
C PRO A 284 16.53 3.57 8.62
N ALA A 285 16.35 3.42 7.31
CA ALA A 285 15.05 3.12 6.69
C ALA A 285 14.41 1.84 7.26
N ASP A 286 15.22 0.83 7.58
CA ASP A 286 14.75 -0.44 8.12
C ASP A 286 14.03 -0.36 9.48
N LEU A 287 14.21 0.74 10.23
CA LEU A 287 13.49 0.95 11.50
C LEU A 287 12.01 1.30 11.29
N PHE A 288 11.68 1.83 10.13
CA PHE A 288 10.30 2.15 9.77
C PHE A 288 9.58 0.91 9.24
N TYR A 289 8.29 0.82 9.49
CA TYR A 289 7.50 -0.29 8.95
C TYR A 289 7.39 -0.19 7.42
N ASN A 290 7.07 0.98 6.91
CA ASN A 290 6.86 1.24 5.50
C ASN A 290 8.17 1.65 4.82
N LEU A 291 8.64 0.85 3.88
CA LEU A 291 9.70 1.22 2.94
C LEU A 291 9.09 1.76 1.65
N SER A 292 9.77 2.72 1.06
CA SER A 292 9.57 3.10 -0.34
C SER A 292 10.89 2.99 -1.10
N VAL A 293 10.82 2.51 -2.33
CA VAL A 293 11.93 2.48 -3.27
C VAL A 293 11.57 3.27 -4.51
N CYS A 294 12.49 4.10 -4.99
CA CYS A 294 12.37 4.77 -6.27
C CYS A 294 13.65 4.56 -7.10
N GLY A 295 13.53 4.69 -8.41
CA GLY A 295 14.65 4.64 -9.36
C GLY A 295 14.26 5.25 -10.70
N ARG A 296 15.24 5.49 -11.57
CA ARG A 296 15.04 5.99 -12.93
C ARG A 296 15.52 4.97 -13.95
N ARG A 297 14.79 4.82 -15.04
CA ARG A 297 15.28 4.10 -16.21
C ARG A 297 16.29 4.99 -16.94
N PRO A 298 17.56 4.55 -17.16
CA PRO A 298 18.54 5.30 -17.91
C PRO A 298 18.15 5.56 -19.37
#